data_e8bb245bb5cdfd8baee69a09b250b932
#
_entry.id   e8bb245bb5cdfd8baee69a09b250b932
#
_cell.length_a   1.000
_cell.length_b   1.000
_cell.length_c   1.000
_cell.angle_alpha   90.00
_cell.angle_beta   90.00
_cell.angle_gamma   90.00
#
_symmetry.space_group_name_H-M   'P 1'
#
loop_
_entity.id
_entity.type
_entity.pdbx_description
1 polymer ?
#
loop_
_entity_poly.entity_id
_entity_poly.type
_entity_poly.pdbx_seq_one_letter_code
_entity_poly.pdbx_strand_id
1 'polypeptide(L)'
;GLIFAFMPVLASVGQRDEASVTLVEVLIIAGRVLGTLTLGIIATILFAALLAPWFVRYLLRFSAETFQLSVLGFSLAIALLTTKLGISAEFGSFMAGAALSATEFQESTLSAVEPTAHLFLALFVASTGLTIPPAFLSEHILVLASGVALIIAAKTLLISCVVLIFGFPPQTALGVGINLAQVGEIGFVL
;
A
#
# COMPACT_ATOMS: atom_id res chain seq x y z
N GLY A 1 2.12 1.87 1.06
CA GLY A 1 2.87 1.36 2.22
C GLY A 1 3.10 2.39 3.32
N LEU A 2 3.80 3.50 3.04
CA LEU A 2 4.09 4.56 4.04
C LEU A 2 2.82 5.25 4.56
N ILE A 3 1.82 5.47 3.72
CA ILE A 3 0.57 6.12 4.10
C ILE A 3 -0.15 5.31 5.19
N PHE A 4 -0.19 3.99 5.09
CA PHE A 4 -0.82 3.12 6.09
C PHE A 4 -0.09 3.11 7.45
N ALA A 5 1.21 3.32 7.46
CA ALA A 5 1.97 3.46 8.70
C ALA A 5 1.63 4.77 9.43
N PHE A 6 1.24 5.82 8.69
CA PHE A 6 0.86 7.12 9.25
C PHE A 6 -0.62 7.23 9.64
N MET A 7 -1.49 6.33 9.17
CA MET A 7 -2.92 6.36 9.45
C MET A 7 -3.28 6.36 10.94
N PRO A 8 -2.73 5.48 11.78
CA PRO A 8 -3.03 5.50 13.23
C PRO A 8 -2.61 6.81 13.89
N VAL A 9 -1.58 7.45 13.35
CA VAL A 9 -1.07 8.74 13.83
C VAL A 9 -2.01 9.86 13.43
N LEU A 10 -2.46 9.90 12.19
CA LEU A 10 -3.41 10.88 11.70
C LEU A 10 -4.76 10.76 12.41
N ALA A 11 -5.24 9.53 12.65
CA ALA A 11 -6.45 9.28 13.40
C ALA A 11 -6.35 9.73 14.87
N SER A 12 -5.20 9.54 15.51
CA SER A 12 -4.98 9.98 16.89
C SER A 12 -4.85 11.50 17.04
N VAL A 13 -4.41 12.18 16.00
CA VAL A 13 -4.33 13.66 15.95
C VAL A 13 -5.69 14.28 15.64
N GLY A 14 -6.49 13.66 14.75
CA GLY A 14 -7.81 14.17 14.36
C GLY A 14 -8.91 13.98 15.40
N GLN A 15 -8.74 13.12 16.42
CA GLN A 15 -9.73 12.85 17.46
C GLN A 15 -9.54 13.66 18.77
N ARG A 16 -8.51 14.49 18.84
CA ARG A 16 -8.28 15.35 20.02
C ARG A 16 -8.70 16.79 19.71
N ASP A 17 -9.55 17.32 20.59
CA ASP A 17 -9.99 18.71 20.60
C ASP A 17 -8.80 19.69 20.45
N GLU A 18 -9.05 20.83 19.77
CA GLU A 18 -8.12 21.86 19.33
C GLU A 18 -7.29 22.58 20.43
N ALA A 19 -7.06 21.96 21.58
CA ALA A 19 -6.31 22.56 22.67
C ALA A 19 -4.86 22.05 22.70
N SER A 20 -3.95 22.82 22.11
CA SER A 20 -2.49 22.77 22.32
C SER A 20 -1.85 21.39 22.14
N VAL A 21 -1.69 20.98 20.89
CA VAL A 21 -0.70 19.94 20.57
C VAL A 21 0.68 20.54 20.85
N THR A 22 1.28 20.19 21.96
CA THR A 22 2.62 20.66 22.33
C THR A 22 3.63 20.06 21.34
N LEU A 23 4.61 20.87 20.88
CA LEU A 23 5.70 20.40 20.01
C LEU A 23 6.35 19.09 20.51
N VAL A 24 6.36 18.90 21.81
CA VAL A 24 6.86 17.67 22.48
C VAL A 24 6.00 16.44 22.14
N GLU A 25 4.67 16.56 22.10
CA GLU A 25 3.79 15.45 21.74
C GLU A 25 3.94 15.06 20.27
N VAL A 26 4.07 16.05 19.38
CA VAL A 26 4.36 15.79 17.96
C VAL A 26 5.69 15.07 17.79
N LEU A 27 6.73 15.49 18.51
CA LEU A 27 8.03 14.85 18.49
C LEU A 27 8.00 13.41 19.03
N ILE A 28 7.24 13.16 20.10
CA ILE A 28 7.07 11.81 20.67
C ILE A 28 6.34 10.90 19.69
N ILE A 29 5.26 11.39 19.05
CA ILE A 29 4.50 10.63 18.06
C ILE A 29 5.38 10.35 16.83
N ALA A 30 6.06 11.36 16.31
CA ALA A 30 7.00 11.20 15.19
C ALA A 30 8.12 10.21 15.53
N GLY A 31 8.69 10.30 16.72
CA GLY A 31 9.71 9.36 17.20
C GLY A 31 9.20 7.93 17.31
N ARG A 32 7.98 7.74 17.79
CA ARG A 32 7.33 6.41 17.86
C ARG A 32 7.11 5.83 16.46
N VAL A 33 6.60 6.63 15.52
CA VAL A 33 6.37 6.19 14.13
C VAL A 33 7.68 5.83 13.45
N LEU A 34 8.70 6.69 13.54
CA LEU A 34 10.02 6.41 12.99
C LEU A 34 10.64 5.16 13.61
N GLY A 35 10.53 5.00 14.93
CA GLY A 35 11.01 3.80 15.64
C GLY A 35 10.31 2.53 15.16
N THR A 36 8.98 2.56 15.00
CA THR A 36 8.20 1.41 14.51
C THR A 36 8.57 1.06 13.07
N LEU A 37 8.71 2.06 12.21
CA LEU A 37 9.12 1.85 10.81
C LEU A 37 10.54 1.28 10.73
N THR A 38 11.47 1.83 11.49
CA THR A 38 12.86 1.37 11.53
C THR A 38 12.94 -0.08 12.04
N LEU A 39 12.23 -0.39 13.12
CA LEU A 39 12.15 -1.74 13.66
C LEU A 39 11.53 -2.72 12.66
N GLY A 40 10.46 -2.31 11.98
CA GLY A 40 9.81 -3.09 10.93
C GLY A 40 10.75 -3.38 9.75
N ILE A 41 11.49 -2.39 9.28
CA ILE A 41 12.48 -2.56 8.19
C ILE A 41 13.58 -3.53 8.62
N ILE A 42 14.13 -3.36 9.82
CA ILE A 42 15.17 -4.25 10.36
C ILE A 42 14.64 -5.68 10.49
N ALA A 43 13.44 -5.85 11.04
CA ALA A 43 12.81 -7.16 11.17
C ALA A 43 12.60 -7.83 9.79
N THR A 44 12.21 -7.07 8.76
CA THR A 44 12.06 -7.58 7.39
C THR A 44 13.38 -8.04 6.81
N ILE A 45 14.43 -7.23 6.96
CA ILE A 45 15.77 -7.57 6.45
C ILE A 45 16.28 -8.84 7.13
N LEU A 46 16.14 -8.94 8.45
CA LEU A 46 16.54 -10.13 9.21
C LEU A 46 15.74 -11.37 8.79
N PHE A 47 14.42 -11.21 8.65
CA PHE A 47 13.54 -12.27 8.19
C PHE A 47 13.86 -12.71 6.77
N ALA A 48 14.05 -11.76 5.84
CA ALA A 48 14.41 -12.05 4.46
C ALA A 48 15.75 -12.78 4.37
N ALA A 49 16.75 -12.36 5.16
CA ALA A 49 18.07 -12.94 5.13
C ALA A 49 18.16 -14.34 5.75
N LEU A 50 17.39 -14.60 6.82
CA LEU A 50 17.56 -15.80 7.65
C LEU A 50 16.45 -16.84 7.44
N LEU A 51 15.19 -16.43 7.42
CA LEU A 51 14.03 -17.32 7.50
C LEU A 51 13.32 -17.51 6.15
N ALA A 52 13.18 -16.46 5.35
CA ALA A 52 12.41 -16.55 4.12
C ALA A 52 13.01 -17.51 3.10
N PRO A 53 14.34 -17.57 2.85
CA PRO A 53 14.91 -18.54 1.90
C PRO A 53 14.70 -19.99 2.31
N TRP A 54 14.84 -20.28 3.62
CA TRP A 54 14.62 -21.61 4.16
C TRP A 54 13.14 -22.01 4.05
N PHE A 55 12.25 -21.11 4.40
CA PHE A 55 10.80 -21.31 4.32
C PHE A 55 10.35 -21.57 2.88
N VAL A 56 10.71 -20.71 1.93
CA VAL A 56 10.34 -20.88 0.52
C VAL A 56 10.96 -22.15 -0.07
N ARG A 57 12.23 -22.43 0.19
CA ARG A 57 12.90 -23.65 -0.28
C ARG A 57 12.25 -24.93 0.24
N TYR A 58 11.76 -24.90 1.47
CA TYR A 58 11.01 -26.01 2.03
C TYR A 58 9.66 -26.19 1.34
N LEU A 59 8.95 -25.10 1.08
CA LEU A 59 7.63 -25.11 0.44
C LEU A 59 7.67 -25.53 -1.04
N LEU A 60 8.73 -25.21 -1.77
CA LEU A 60 8.89 -25.61 -3.17
C LEU A 60 8.96 -27.13 -3.38
N ARG A 61 9.09 -27.92 -2.31
CA ARG A 61 9.02 -29.37 -2.36
C ARG A 61 7.60 -29.93 -2.47
N PHE A 62 6.60 -29.10 -2.23
CA PHE A 62 5.18 -29.46 -2.28
C PHE A 62 4.58 -29.09 -3.63
N SER A 63 3.30 -29.43 -3.82
CA SER A 63 2.56 -29.02 -5.01
C SER A 63 2.43 -27.50 -5.14
N ALA A 64 2.26 -27.01 -6.36
CA ALA A 64 2.10 -25.58 -6.63
C ALA A 64 0.96 -24.95 -5.82
N GLU A 65 -0.14 -25.66 -5.64
CA GLU A 65 -1.29 -25.23 -4.83
C GLU A 65 -0.94 -25.09 -3.36
N THR A 66 -0.21 -26.08 -2.80
CA THR A 66 0.24 -26.03 -1.40
C THR A 66 1.21 -24.87 -1.19
N PHE A 67 2.12 -24.65 -2.13
CA PHE A 67 3.04 -23.52 -2.12
C PHE A 67 2.29 -22.19 -2.10
N GLN A 68 1.35 -22.00 -3.02
CA GLN A 68 0.52 -20.79 -3.11
C GLN A 68 -0.24 -20.50 -1.81
N LEU A 69 -0.96 -21.51 -1.28
CA LEU A 69 -1.70 -21.39 -0.03
C LEU A 69 -0.80 -21.05 1.16
N SER A 70 0.39 -21.65 1.20
CA SER A 70 1.36 -21.41 2.26
C SER A 70 1.92 -19.99 2.23
N VAL A 71 2.21 -19.45 1.04
CA VAL A 71 2.67 -18.05 0.87
C VAL A 71 1.57 -17.06 1.28
N LEU A 72 0.32 -17.31 0.88
CA LEU A 72 -0.82 -16.50 1.29
C LEU A 72 -1.05 -16.56 2.80
N GLY A 73 -1.05 -17.78 3.35
CA GLY A 73 -1.20 -18.02 4.80
C GLY A 73 -0.10 -17.33 5.60
N PHE A 74 1.13 -17.37 5.12
CA PHE A 74 2.25 -16.66 5.72
C PHE A 74 2.03 -15.14 5.73
N SER A 75 1.62 -14.56 4.61
CA SER A 75 1.35 -13.12 4.53
C SER A 75 0.23 -12.68 5.49
N LEU A 76 -0.84 -13.49 5.59
CA LEU A 76 -1.93 -13.26 6.54
C LEU A 76 -1.47 -13.40 7.99
N ALA A 77 -0.64 -14.40 8.29
CA ALA A 77 -0.11 -14.60 9.65
C ALA A 77 0.73 -13.41 10.11
N ILE A 78 1.59 -12.88 9.23
CA ILE A 78 2.37 -11.67 9.52
C ILE A 78 1.46 -10.44 9.69
N ALA A 79 0.45 -10.28 8.83
CA ALA A 79 -0.54 -9.20 8.95
C ALA A 79 -1.27 -9.24 10.29
N LEU A 80 -1.70 -10.41 10.74
CA LEU A 80 -2.36 -10.59 12.05
C LEU A 80 -1.39 -10.36 13.22
N LEU A 81 -0.14 -10.79 13.08
CA LEU A 81 0.88 -10.58 14.11
C LEU A 81 1.17 -9.09 14.30
N THR A 82 1.35 -8.35 13.19
CA THR A 82 1.59 -6.90 13.23
C THR A 82 0.41 -6.15 13.80
N THR A 83 -0.83 -6.55 13.50
CA THR A 83 -2.03 -5.97 14.10
C THR A 83 -2.05 -6.14 15.62
N LYS A 84 -1.67 -7.32 16.13
CA LYS A 84 -1.55 -7.54 17.59
C LYS A 84 -0.47 -6.69 18.25
N LEU A 85 0.55 -6.30 17.49
CA LEU A 85 1.62 -5.39 17.95
C LEU A 85 1.22 -3.91 17.87
N GLY A 86 -0.03 -3.60 17.45
CA GLY A 86 -0.52 -2.23 17.30
C GLY A 86 -0.08 -1.55 16.00
N ILE A 87 0.36 -2.34 15.01
CA ILE A 87 0.73 -1.90 13.66
C ILE A 87 -0.39 -2.33 12.71
N SER A 88 -0.59 -1.62 11.59
CA SER A 88 -1.63 -1.97 10.64
C SER A 88 -1.38 -3.33 9.95
N ALA A 89 -2.46 -4.05 9.61
CA ALA A 89 -2.39 -5.33 8.88
C ALA A 89 -1.77 -5.15 7.48
N GLU A 90 -2.07 -4.02 6.85
CA GLU A 90 -1.55 -3.65 5.52
C GLU A 90 -0.03 -3.51 5.54
N PHE A 91 0.50 -2.87 6.60
CA PHE A 91 1.94 -2.78 6.79
C PHE A 91 2.56 -4.17 6.97
N GLY A 92 1.92 -5.04 7.76
CA GLY A 92 2.40 -6.41 7.95
C GLY A 92 2.43 -7.23 6.68
N SER A 93 1.36 -7.18 5.87
CA SER A 93 1.29 -7.89 4.60
C SER A 93 2.31 -7.34 3.58
N PHE A 94 2.51 -6.02 3.54
CA PHE A 94 3.56 -5.40 2.75
C PHE A 94 4.95 -5.89 3.14
N MET A 95 5.24 -5.95 4.44
CA MET A 95 6.52 -6.43 4.97
C MET A 95 6.76 -7.90 4.63
N ALA A 96 5.72 -8.74 4.72
CA ALA A 96 5.79 -10.14 4.32
C ALA A 96 6.13 -10.28 2.83
N GLY A 97 5.46 -9.51 1.96
CA GLY A 97 5.73 -9.48 0.52
C GLY A 97 7.15 -9.00 0.21
N ALA A 98 7.61 -7.94 0.86
CA ALA A 98 8.97 -7.42 0.72
C ALA A 98 10.04 -8.44 1.14
N ALA A 99 9.79 -9.16 2.24
CA ALA A 99 10.69 -10.22 2.70
C ALA A 99 10.79 -11.37 1.68
N LEU A 100 9.66 -11.82 1.14
CA LEU A 100 9.61 -12.89 0.14
C LEU A 100 10.25 -12.46 -1.20
N SER A 101 10.03 -11.22 -1.63
CA SER A 101 10.61 -10.68 -2.86
C SER A 101 12.13 -10.46 -2.78
N ALA A 102 12.68 -10.36 -1.58
CA ALA A 102 14.13 -10.27 -1.38
C ALA A 102 14.84 -11.63 -1.45
N THR A 103 14.11 -12.73 -1.62
CA THR A 103 14.68 -14.09 -1.77
C THR A 103 15.03 -14.38 -3.23
N GLU A 104 15.91 -15.36 -3.45
CA GLU A 104 16.24 -15.91 -4.77
C GLU A 104 15.04 -16.58 -5.49
N PHE A 105 13.94 -16.81 -4.76
CA PHE A 105 12.72 -17.45 -5.26
C PHE A 105 11.60 -16.47 -5.59
N GLN A 106 11.93 -15.20 -5.81
CA GLN A 106 10.97 -14.12 -6.10
C GLN A 106 10.02 -14.47 -7.24
N GLU A 107 10.54 -14.95 -8.37
CA GLU A 107 9.72 -15.26 -9.55
C GLU A 107 8.71 -16.38 -9.28
N SER A 108 9.14 -17.43 -8.58
CA SER A 108 8.25 -18.55 -8.19
C SER A 108 7.17 -18.10 -7.24
N THR A 109 7.51 -17.22 -6.30
CA THR A 109 6.57 -16.67 -5.33
C THR A 109 5.57 -15.72 -6.02
N LEU A 110 6.04 -14.85 -6.90
CA LEU A 110 5.20 -13.92 -7.64
C LEU A 110 4.21 -14.67 -8.53
N SER A 111 4.68 -15.59 -9.36
CA SER A 111 3.82 -16.36 -10.27
C SER A 111 2.76 -17.20 -9.53
N ALA A 112 3.07 -17.68 -8.33
CA ALA A 112 2.11 -18.41 -7.51
C ALA A 112 1.01 -17.51 -6.91
N VAL A 113 1.33 -16.27 -6.50
CA VAL A 113 0.41 -15.37 -5.78
C VAL A 113 -0.37 -14.48 -6.75
N GLU A 114 0.20 -14.11 -7.88
CA GLU A 114 -0.36 -13.15 -8.84
C GLU A 114 -1.80 -13.46 -9.27
N PRO A 115 -2.19 -14.70 -9.64
CA PRO A 115 -3.57 -15.01 -10.03
C PRO A 115 -4.57 -14.77 -8.90
N THR A 116 -4.19 -15.08 -7.66
CA THR A 116 -5.03 -14.87 -6.48
C THR A 116 -5.11 -13.39 -6.13
N ALA A 117 -4.02 -12.64 -6.24
CA ALA A 117 -4.02 -11.20 -6.04
C ALA A 117 -4.97 -10.49 -7.01
N HIS A 118 -4.96 -10.87 -8.29
CA HIS A 118 -5.87 -10.34 -9.30
C HIS A 118 -7.35 -10.69 -9.00
N LEU A 119 -7.61 -11.92 -8.53
CA LEU A 119 -8.94 -12.31 -8.12
C LEU A 119 -9.46 -11.46 -6.95
N PHE A 120 -8.66 -11.30 -5.90
CA PHE A 120 -9.04 -10.47 -4.75
C PHE A 120 -9.20 -9.00 -5.11
N LEU A 121 -8.35 -8.47 -5.99
CA LEU A 121 -8.48 -7.12 -6.51
C LEU A 121 -9.80 -6.94 -7.28
N ALA A 122 -10.14 -7.88 -8.16
CA ALA A 122 -11.42 -7.84 -8.89
C ALA A 122 -12.62 -7.89 -7.94
N LEU A 123 -12.59 -8.76 -6.92
CA LEU A 123 -13.64 -8.85 -5.90
C LEU A 123 -13.74 -7.55 -5.08
N PHE A 124 -12.62 -6.94 -4.73
CA PHE A 124 -12.57 -5.67 -4.01
C PHE A 124 -13.22 -4.54 -4.83
N VAL A 125 -12.82 -4.39 -6.09
CA VAL A 125 -13.38 -3.37 -7.00
C VAL A 125 -14.88 -3.59 -7.21
N ALA A 126 -15.30 -4.84 -7.42
CA ALA A 126 -16.71 -5.18 -7.58
C ALA A 126 -17.53 -4.86 -6.31
N SER A 127 -17.01 -5.23 -5.13
CA SER A 127 -17.64 -4.95 -3.84
C SER A 127 -17.78 -3.44 -3.60
N THR A 128 -16.71 -2.69 -3.88
CA THR A 128 -16.71 -1.22 -3.74
C THR A 128 -17.73 -0.59 -4.72
N GLY A 129 -17.79 -1.07 -5.96
CA GLY A 129 -18.76 -0.61 -6.96
C GLY A 129 -20.22 -0.86 -6.54
N LEU A 130 -20.49 -2.01 -5.91
CA LEU A 130 -21.83 -2.34 -5.40
C LEU A 130 -22.27 -1.48 -4.20
N THR A 131 -21.34 -0.90 -3.48
CA THR A 131 -21.63 -0.03 -2.32
C THR A 131 -22.12 1.34 -2.74
N ILE A 132 -21.83 1.78 -3.97
CA ILE A 132 -22.24 3.10 -4.47
C ILE A 132 -23.66 3.03 -5.03
N PRO A 133 -24.64 3.77 -4.44
CA PRO A 133 -26.02 3.77 -4.96
C PRO A 133 -26.06 4.46 -6.33
N PRO A 134 -26.67 3.84 -7.35
CA PRO A 134 -26.75 4.42 -8.70
C PRO A 134 -27.45 5.77 -8.78
N ALA A 135 -28.43 6.00 -7.90
CA ALA A 135 -29.13 7.28 -7.79
C ALA A 135 -28.20 8.42 -7.42
N PHE A 136 -27.33 8.20 -6.43
CA PHE A 136 -26.33 9.19 -6.02
C PHE A 136 -25.38 9.56 -7.18
N LEU A 137 -24.98 8.54 -7.96
CA LEU A 137 -24.10 8.75 -9.11
C LEU A 137 -24.75 9.61 -10.19
N SER A 138 -26.03 9.35 -10.49
CA SER A 138 -26.78 10.12 -11.51
C SER A 138 -27.08 11.56 -11.08
N GLU A 139 -27.38 11.79 -9.81
CA GLU A 139 -27.64 13.12 -9.27
C GLU A 139 -26.40 14.01 -9.22
N HIS A 140 -25.21 13.42 -8.95
CA HIS A 140 -23.98 14.16 -8.72
C HIS A 140 -22.93 13.99 -9.83
N ILE A 141 -23.34 13.49 -11.01
CA ILE A 141 -22.41 13.12 -12.08
C ILE A 141 -21.51 14.28 -12.53
N LEU A 142 -22.06 15.51 -12.60
CA LEU A 142 -21.27 16.68 -13.00
C LEU A 142 -20.21 17.04 -11.96
N VAL A 143 -20.57 16.98 -10.68
CA VAL A 143 -19.64 17.28 -9.58
C VAL A 143 -18.54 16.22 -9.50
N LEU A 144 -18.92 14.96 -9.63
CA LEU A 144 -17.96 13.84 -9.62
C LEU A 144 -17.03 13.88 -10.83
N ALA A 145 -17.58 14.08 -12.03
CA ALA A 145 -16.78 14.17 -13.26
C ALA A 145 -15.83 15.38 -13.24
N SER A 146 -16.29 16.54 -12.77
CA SER A 146 -15.44 17.71 -12.64
C SER A 146 -14.35 17.54 -11.58
N GLY A 147 -14.68 16.88 -10.46
CA GLY A 147 -13.71 16.55 -9.42
C GLY A 147 -12.61 15.62 -9.92
N VAL A 148 -12.99 14.55 -10.61
CA VAL A 148 -12.02 13.60 -11.22
C VAL A 148 -11.17 14.30 -12.27
N ALA A 149 -11.77 15.10 -13.15
CA ALA A 149 -11.02 15.84 -14.18
C ALA A 149 -10.03 16.82 -13.54
N LEU A 150 -10.44 17.52 -12.47
CA LEU A 150 -9.58 18.44 -11.73
C LEU A 150 -8.39 17.73 -11.09
N ILE A 151 -8.61 16.57 -10.45
CA ILE A 151 -7.56 15.77 -9.81
C ILE A 151 -6.56 15.29 -10.87
N ILE A 152 -7.04 14.74 -11.98
CA ILE A 152 -6.19 14.26 -13.07
C ILE A 152 -5.35 15.42 -13.65
N ALA A 153 -5.99 16.57 -13.93
CA ALA A 153 -5.30 17.73 -14.46
C ALA A 153 -4.25 18.26 -13.47
N ALA A 154 -4.60 18.41 -12.20
CA ALA A 154 -3.67 18.88 -11.17
C ALA A 154 -2.47 17.95 -10.99
N LYS A 155 -2.70 16.63 -10.92
CA LYS A 155 -1.62 15.63 -10.81
C LYS A 155 -0.74 15.62 -12.04
N THR A 156 -1.34 15.62 -13.24
CA THR A 156 -0.59 15.68 -14.52
C THR A 156 0.31 16.91 -14.56
N LEU A 157 -0.23 18.06 -14.21
CA LEU A 157 0.51 19.33 -14.24
C LEU A 157 1.65 19.32 -13.22
N LEU A 158 1.39 18.88 -12.00
CA LEU A 158 2.39 18.80 -10.95
C LEU A 158 3.52 17.86 -11.32
N ILE A 159 3.20 16.64 -11.78
CA ILE A 159 4.20 15.64 -12.16
C ILE A 159 4.99 16.12 -13.39
N SER A 160 4.32 16.68 -14.39
CA SER A 160 5.00 17.22 -15.59
C SER A 160 5.97 18.35 -15.23
N CYS A 161 5.57 19.26 -14.30
CA CYS A 161 6.46 20.31 -13.82
C CYS A 161 7.71 19.72 -13.14
N VAL A 162 7.56 18.70 -12.30
CA VAL A 162 8.70 18.03 -11.65
C VAL A 162 9.63 17.44 -12.70
N VAL A 163 9.09 16.71 -13.69
CA VAL A 163 9.89 16.07 -14.74
C VAL A 163 10.63 17.12 -15.61
N LEU A 164 9.98 18.27 -15.89
CA LEU A 164 10.63 19.39 -16.59
C LEU A 164 11.79 20.00 -15.80
N ILE A 165 11.67 20.12 -14.46
CA ILE A 165 12.75 20.61 -13.60
C ILE A 165 13.96 19.68 -13.66
N PHE A 166 13.75 18.36 -13.84
CA PHE A 166 14.84 17.39 -14.07
C PHE A 166 15.45 17.46 -15.47
N GLY A 167 15.01 18.38 -16.34
CA GLY A 167 15.59 18.61 -17.66
C GLY A 167 15.12 17.70 -18.78
N PHE A 168 14.02 16.95 -18.57
CA PHE A 168 13.44 16.11 -19.62
C PHE A 168 12.61 16.95 -20.62
N PRO A 169 12.49 16.51 -21.89
CA PRO A 169 11.72 17.22 -22.90
C PRO A 169 10.22 17.26 -22.56
N PRO A 170 9.49 18.33 -22.96
CA PRO A 170 8.08 18.52 -22.62
C PRO A 170 7.17 17.36 -23.02
N GLN A 171 7.45 16.70 -24.13
CA GLN A 171 6.68 15.53 -24.59
C GLN A 171 6.79 14.36 -23.59
N THR A 172 8.00 14.07 -23.10
CA THR A 172 8.24 13.05 -22.08
C THR A 172 7.61 13.45 -20.76
N ALA A 173 7.73 14.72 -20.36
CA ALA A 173 7.16 15.21 -19.12
C ALA A 173 5.63 15.08 -19.09
N LEU A 174 4.96 15.43 -20.19
CA LEU A 174 3.51 15.27 -20.30
C LEU A 174 3.10 13.80 -20.30
N GLY A 175 3.82 12.95 -21.05
CA GLY A 175 3.54 11.51 -21.06
C GLY A 175 3.65 10.87 -19.69
N VAL A 176 4.71 11.18 -18.92
CA VAL A 176 4.88 10.70 -17.54
C VAL A 176 3.78 11.26 -16.65
N GLY A 177 3.44 12.54 -16.79
CA GLY A 177 2.38 13.20 -16.03
C GLY A 177 1.02 12.51 -16.20
N ILE A 178 0.60 12.22 -17.42
CA ILE A 178 -0.66 11.54 -17.73
C ILE A 178 -0.65 10.10 -17.17
N ASN A 179 0.42 9.35 -17.39
CA ASN A 179 0.52 7.97 -16.92
C ASN A 179 0.49 7.84 -15.39
N LEU A 180 1.04 8.81 -14.67
CA LEU A 180 1.05 8.83 -13.20
C LEU A 180 -0.14 9.57 -12.58
N ALA A 181 -1.00 10.22 -13.38
CA ALA A 181 -2.16 10.95 -12.89
C ALA A 181 -3.29 10.05 -12.40
N GLN A 182 -3.23 8.74 -12.67
CA GLN A 182 -4.23 7.78 -12.18
C GLN A 182 -4.38 7.86 -10.66
N VAL A 183 -5.62 7.70 -10.18
CA VAL A 183 -5.93 7.59 -8.75
C VAL A 183 -5.79 6.11 -8.37
N GLY A 184 -4.93 5.83 -7.39
CA GLY A 184 -4.71 4.44 -6.95
C GLY A 184 -5.94 3.87 -6.24
N GLU A 185 -6.17 2.58 -6.42
CA GLU A 185 -7.28 1.82 -5.83
C GLU A 185 -7.24 1.83 -4.29
N ILE A 186 -6.04 1.99 -3.73
CA ILE A 186 -5.80 2.07 -2.28
C ILE A 186 -6.50 3.29 -1.64
N GLY A 187 -6.82 4.33 -2.42
CA GLY A 187 -7.59 5.47 -1.95
C GLY A 187 -9.01 5.13 -1.46
N PHE A 188 -9.55 3.96 -1.81
CA PHE A 188 -10.86 3.49 -1.33
C PHE A 188 -10.77 2.83 0.06
N VAL A 189 -9.59 2.46 0.51
CA VAL A 189 -9.37 1.78 1.81
C VAL A 189 -9.07 2.79 2.92
N LEU A 190 -8.77 4.02 2.55
CA LEU A 190 -8.48 5.17 3.43
C LEU A 190 -9.72 5.96 3.74
#